data_3cdd2d31fa372c863c583f983c666d3a
#
_entry.id   3cdd2d31fa372c863c583f983c666d3a
#
_cell.length_a   1.000
_cell.length_b   1.000
_cell.length_c   1.000
_cell.angle_alpha   90.00
_cell.angle_beta   90.00
_cell.angle_gamma   90.00
#
_symmetry.space_group_name_H-M   'P 1'
#
loop_
_entity.id
_entity.type
_entity.pdbx_description
1 polymer ?
#
loop_
_entity_poly.entity_id
_entity_poly.type
_entity_poly.pdbx_seq_one_letter_code
_entity_poly.pdbx_strand_id
1 'polypeptide(L)'
;MRGSILSKATVIAATSLLALTACTTDSSIENPPAAETGAAGEATPAAGEPSESSAEWFDQAVFDEQDEQRSATFEGDPAQPYLQYIDGEMTDTSAFAADGAQKACFSNASISNPWRQTGWITMNQQLQVLQDSGVISEMETRDAQDDDNTQISDIDYFIAEGNCDAFIISPNSTAALTPAVERACETGKPVIVFDRGVQTDCAVTFIHPIGGFAWGIDTAEFLSERLEEGDKVVALRILPGVDVLEQRWAAAERIFEENGIDAVDYFTGADPVEIKSIISDELATGDVQGIWMDAGDGAVAAIEAFEDAGADLPVMTGEDEMSFLRKWEETGLDGLAPVYSNFQWRTPLLALEKIFAGEEIPAEWVLPQSPITEEERGEFLTANEGMPDGHYAKFGGEDLPGYPTVWQERQIP
;
A
#
# COMPACT_ATOMS: atom_id res chain seq x y z
N MET A 1 66.39 -8.59 17.50
CA MET A 1 66.91 -7.69 18.53
C MET A 1 65.74 -6.92 19.10
N ARG A 2 65.35 -7.28 20.30
CA ARG A 2 65.12 -6.46 21.51
C ARG A 2 64.07 -5.34 21.28
N GLY A 3 62.96 -5.19 22.03
CA GLY A 3 62.64 -5.73 23.34
C GLY A 3 61.26 -5.18 23.76
N SER A 4 60.62 -6.00 24.51
CA SER A 4 59.39 -5.81 25.29
C SER A 4 59.50 -4.71 26.32
N ILE A 5 58.36 -4.02 26.65
CA ILE A 5 58.04 -3.66 28.02
C ILE A 5 56.49 -3.63 28.19
N LEU A 6 56.02 -4.56 29.03
CA LEU A 6 54.72 -4.51 29.74
C LEU A 6 54.74 -3.45 30.84
N SER A 7 53.61 -2.78 31.07
CA SER A 7 53.31 -2.22 32.39
C SER A 7 51.85 -2.41 32.77
N LYS A 8 51.65 -3.13 33.90
CA LYS A 8 50.40 -3.32 34.62
C LYS A 8 50.28 -2.24 35.71
N ALA A 9 49.07 -1.79 35.98
CA ALA A 9 48.61 -1.31 37.30
C ALA A 9 47.12 -0.99 37.18
N THR A 10 46.22 -1.51 37.88
CA THR A 10 45.87 -1.80 39.27
C THR A 10 44.53 -1.11 39.58
N VAL A 11 43.60 -1.94 39.99
CA VAL A 11 42.22 -1.66 40.46
C VAL A 11 42.25 -0.90 41.78
N ILE A 12 41.34 0.06 41.97
CA ILE A 12 40.87 0.46 43.31
C ILE A 12 39.35 0.65 43.26
N ALA A 13 38.65 -0.18 44.01
CA ALA A 13 37.25 -0.06 44.38
C ALA A 13 37.13 0.84 45.62
N ALA A 14 36.14 1.73 45.64
CA ALA A 14 35.72 2.39 46.87
C ALA A 14 34.20 2.42 46.95
N THR A 15 33.70 1.59 47.84
CA THR A 15 32.36 1.57 48.41
C THR A 15 32.23 2.66 49.47
N SER A 16 31.16 3.46 49.44
CA SER A 16 30.72 4.27 50.57
C SER A 16 29.21 4.28 50.68
N LEU A 17 28.71 3.59 51.72
CA LEU A 17 27.38 3.76 52.31
C LEU A 17 27.38 4.99 53.23
N LEU A 18 26.28 5.75 53.26
CA LEU A 18 25.78 6.51 54.44
C LEU A 18 24.41 7.08 54.05
N ALA A 19 23.31 6.55 54.55
CA ALA A 19 22.58 6.84 55.78
C ALA A 19 21.59 8.04 55.67
N LEU A 20 20.31 7.69 55.91
CA LEU A 20 19.10 8.50 55.99
C LEU A 20 19.21 9.66 57.00
N THR A 21 18.59 10.80 56.65
CA THR A 21 17.90 11.65 57.62
C THR A 21 16.67 12.26 56.99
N ALA A 22 15.51 12.00 57.59
CA ALA A 22 14.24 12.58 57.31
C ALA A 22 14.15 13.98 57.94
N CYS A 23 13.63 14.99 57.18
CA CYS A 23 13.04 16.18 57.74
C CYS A 23 11.81 16.52 56.96
N THR A 24 10.67 16.45 57.65
CA THR A 24 9.35 16.94 57.24
C THR A 24 9.32 18.46 57.30
N THR A 25 8.90 19.13 56.23
CA THR A 25 8.24 20.44 56.30
C THR A 25 7.13 20.46 55.26
N ASP A 26 5.93 20.61 55.77
CA ASP A 26 4.65 20.87 55.12
C ASP A 26 4.67 22.24 54.47
N SER A 27 4.35 22.30 53.16
CA SER A 27 3.84 23.52 52.54
C SER A 27 3.01 23.12 51.30
N SER A 28 1.73 23.11 51.51
CA SER A 28 0.69 23.00 50.50
C SER A 28 0.83 24.09 49.44
N ILE A 29 1.13 23.67 48.20
CA ILE A 29 0.86 24.49 47.01
C ILE A 29 -0.19 23.68 46.18
N GLU A 30 -1.40 24.20 46.12
CA GLU A 30 -2.48 23.70 45.26
C GLU A 30 -2.02 23.86 43.78
N ASN A 31 -1.86 22.76 43.09
CA ASN A 31 -1.79 22.74 41.62
C ASN A 31 -3.26 22.75 41.09
N PRO A 32 -3.55 23.56 40.06
CA PRO A 32 -4.84 23.45 39.36
C PRO A 32 -4.90 22.08 38.63
N PRO A 33 -6.14 21.53 38.47
CA PRO A 33 -6.31 20.23 37.84
C PRO A 33 -5.82 20.28 36.41
N ALA A 34 -4.94 19.34 36.07
CA ALA A 34 -4.58 19.05 34.72
C ALA A 34 -5.84 18.63 33.94
N ALA A 35 -6.12 19.30 32.86
CA ALA A 35 -7.11 18.86 31.91
C ALA A 35 -6.63 17.49 31.36
N GLU A 36 -7.38 16.46 31.67
CA GLU A 36 -7.28 15.17 30.98
C GLU A 36 -7.75 15.38 29.53
N THR A 37 -6.82 15.62 28.63
CA THR A 37 -7.01 15.34 27.22
C THR A 37 -6.72 13.84 27.07
N GLY A 38 -7.76 13.05 27.28
CA GLY A 38 -7.76 11.65 26.87
C GLY A 38 -7.78 11.59 25.34
N ALA A 39 -6.60 11.51 24.73
CA ALA A 39 -6.50 10.82 23.47
C ALA A 39 -6.58 9.33 23.83
N ALA A 40 -7.76 8.74 23.64
CA ALA A 40 -7.88 7.30 23.55
C ALA A 40 -7.10 6.90 22.29
N GLY A 41 -5.88 6.45 22.47
CA GLY A 41 -5.20 5.66 21.45
C GLY A 41 -6.02 4.38 21.31
N GLU A 42 -6.73 4.22 20.22
CA GLU A 42 -7.34 2.95 19.87
C GLU A 42 -6.23 1.92 19.84
N ALA A 43 -6.40 0.86 20.62
CA ALA A 43 -5.46 -0.25 20.62
C ALA A 43 -5.63 -0.98 19.28
N THR A 44 -4.55 -1.05 18.50
CA THR A 44 -4.51 -1.91 17.33
C THR A 44 -4.92 -3.33 17.73
N PRO A 45 -5.91 -3.97 17.08
CA PRO A 45 -6.28 -5.35 17.38
C PRO A 45 -5.07 -6.28 17.27
N ALA A 46 -5.00 -7.28 18.14
CA ALA A 46 -3.97 -8.30 18.02
C ALA A 46 -4.27 -9.19 16.80
N ALA A 47 -3.20 -9.67 16.13
CA ALA A 47 -3.38 -10.61 15.02
C ALA A 47 -4.19 -11.84 15.49
N GLY A 48 -5.12 -12.30 14.63
CA GLY A 48 -5.99 -13.44 14.92
C GLY A 48 -7.22 -13.14 15.80
N GLU A 49 -7.47 -11.87 16.20
CA GLU A 49 -8.73 -11.48 16.83
C GLU A 49 -9.69 -10.89 15.77
N PRO A 50 -11.02 -11.21 15.82
CA PRO A 50 -12.00 -10.58 14.95
C PRO A 50 -11.99 -9.05 15.11
N SER A 51 -12.14 -8.32 14.02
CA SER A 51 -12.15 -6.86 14.08
C SER A 51 -13.50 -6.30 14.56
N GLU A 52 -13.52 -5.01 14.90
CA GLU A 52 -14.77 -4.28 15.10
C GLU A 52 -15.37 -3.91 13.72
N SER A 53 -16.69 -3.60 13.69
CA SER A 53 -17.39 -3.25 12.44
C SER A 53 -16.66 -2.14 11.66
N SER A 54 -16.57 -2.30 10.33
CA SER A 54 -15.96 -1.33 9.42
C SER A 54 -16.86 -0.13 9.10
N ALA A 55 -18.01 0.01 9.76
CA ALA A 55 -19.01 1.05 9.48
C ALA A 55 -18.47 2.49 9.54
N GLU A 56 -17.43 2.75 10.33
CA GLU A 56 -16.79 4.07 10.41
C GLU A 56 -15.99 4.45 9.15
N TRP A 57 -15.56 3.45 8.39
CA TRP A 57 -14.79 3.61 7.14
C TRP A 57 -15.68 3.67 5.90
N PHE A 58 -16.99 3.50 6.06
CA PHE A 58 -17.94 3.49 4.96
C PHE A 58 -18.48 4.87 4.66
N ASP A 59 -18.19 5.38 3.47
CA ASP A 59 -18.78 6.59 2.92
C ASP A 59 -19.63 6.24 1.69
N GLN A 60 -20.94 6.47 1.78
CA GLN A 60 -21.89 6.11 0.73
C GLN A 60 -21.62 6.85 -0.58
N ALA A 61 -21.20 8.12 -0.53
CA ALA A 61 -20.99 8.90 -1.74
C ALA A 61 -19.75 8.41 -2.50
N VAL A 62 -18.67 8.11 -1.78
CA VAL A 62 -17.44 7.56 -2.36
C VAL A 62 -17.66 6.12 -2.85
N PHE A 63 -18.45 5.33 -2.12
CA PHE A 63 -18.84 3.98 -2.55
C PHE A 63 -19.61 4.02 -3.88
N ASP A 64 -20.65 4.85 -3.98
CA ASP A 64 -21.46 5.00 -5.20
C ASP A 64 -20.61 5.50 -6.39
N GLU A 65 -19.70 6.44 -6.14
CA GLU A 65 -18.78 6.96 -7.14
C GLU A 65 -17.82 5.88 -7.67
N GLN A 66 -17.16 5.14 -6.77
CA GLN A 66 -16.23 4.07 -7.16
C GLN A 66 -16.95 2.90 -7.83
N ASP A 67 -18.19 2.59 -7.45
CA ASP A 67 -19.01 1.59 -8.14
C ASP A 67 -19.34 2.04 -9.58
N GLU A 68 -19.68 3.32 -9.79
CA GLU A 68 -19.89 3.87 -11.14
C GLU A 68 -18.59 3.84 -11.96
N GLN A 69 -17.45 4.17 -11.35
CA GLN A 69 -16.13 4.18 -11.99
C GLN A 69 -15.67 2.79 -12.45
N ARG A 70 -16.12 1.69 -11.85
CA ARG A 70 -15.84 0.32 -12.30
C ARG A 70 -16.28 0.06 -13.74
N SER A 71 -17.33 0.73 -14.19
CA SER A 71 -17.87 0.63 -15.55
C SER A 71 -17.50 1.82 -16.46
N ALA A 72 -16.69 2.75 -15.98
CA ALA A 72 -16.31 3.94 -16.71
C ALA A 72 -15.44 3.62 -17.95
N THR A 73 -15.51 4.51 -18.93
CA THR A 73 -14.58 4.48 -20.07
C THR A 73 -13.35 5.29 -19.73
N PHE A 74 -12.18 4.67 -19.85
CA PHE A 74 -10.90 5.35 -19.65
C PHE A 74 -10.45 6.02 -20.95
N GLU A 75 -9.99 7.25 -20.84
CA GLU A 75 -9.27 7.95 -21.90
C GLU A 75 -7.86 7.36 -22.06
N GLY A 76 -7.32 7.42 -23.27
CA GLY A 76 -5.97 6.94 -23.58
C GLY A 76 -5.94 5.56 -24.24
N ASP A 77 -4.73 5.07 -24.50
CA ASP A 77 -4.50 3.76 -25.15
C ASP A 77 -4.57 2.61 -24.12
N PRO A 78 -5.48 1.63 -24.32
CA PRO A 78 -5.53 0.45 -23.42
C PRO A 78 -4.25 -0.35 -23.34
N ALA A 79 -3.35 -0.25 -24.33
CA ALA A 79 -2.02 -0.87 -24.27
C ALA A 79 -1.05 -0.13 -23.33
N GLN A 80 -1.42 1.05 -22.83
CA GLN A 80 -0.65 1.87 -21.91
C GLN A 80 -1.50 2.25 -20.68
N PRO A 81 -1.92 1.28 -19.87
CA PRO A 81 -2.89 1.52 -18.78
C PRO A 81 -2.38 2.53 -17.75
N TYR A 82 -1.06 2.67 -17.60
CA TYR A 82 -0.41 3.67 -16.75
C TYR A 82 -0.55 5.13 -17.25
N LEU A 83 -1.08 5.34 -18.46
CA LEU A 83 -1.43 6.64 -19.03
C LEU A 83 -2.94 6.87 -19.15
N GLN A 84 -3.74 5.84 -18.91
CA GLN A 84 -5.20 5.98 -18.94
C GLN A 84 -5.70 6.71 -17.70
N TYR A 85 -6.84 7.38 -17.85
CA TYR A 85 -7.55 8.07 -16.77
C TYR A 85 -9.04 8.17 -17.07
N ILE A 86 -9.85 8.39 -16.04
CA ILE A 86 -11.27 8.74 -16.21
C ILE A 86 -11.34 10.24 -16.48
N ASP A 87 -12.15 10.65 -17.47
CA ASP A 87 -12.35 12.07 -17.81
C ASP A 87 -12.88 12.86 -16.61
N GLY A 88 -12.25 13.99 -16.30
CA GLY A 88 -12.55 14.80 -15.14
C GLY A 88 -11.88 16.19 -15.16
N GLU A 89 -11.70 16.79 -14.00
CA GLU A 89 -11.04 18.08 -13.87
C GLU A 89 -9.57 17.99 -14.27
N MET A 90 -9.11 18.95 -15.07
CA MET A 90 -7.71 19.04 -15.51
C MET A 90 -6.98 20.19 -14.81
N THR A 91 -5.77 19.93 -14.36
CA THR A 91 -4.88 20.94 -13.78
C THR A 91 -4.01 21.57 -14.88
N ASP A 92 -4.04 22.90 -14.97
CA ASP A 92 -3.12 23.67 -15.82
C ASP A 92 -1.72 23.71 -15.16
N THR A 93 -0.75 23.05 -15.78
CA THR A 93 0.63 22.99 -15.30
C THR A 93 1.58 23.96 -16.00
N SER A 94 1.07 24.87 -16.83
CA SER A 94 1.88 25.81 -17.61
C SER A 94 2.85 26.66 -16.76
N ALA A 95 2.51 26.92 -15.51
CA ALA A 95 3.37 27.64 -14.56
C ALA A 95 4.62 26.84 -14.14
N PHE A 96 4.64 25.53 -14.35
CA PHE A 96 5.74 24.62 -14.01
C PHE A 96 6.59 24.23 -15.22
N ALA A 97 6.23 24.72 -16.42
CA ALA A 97 7.03 24.47 -17.62
C ALA A 97 8.49 24.87 -17.41
N ALA A 98 9.41 23.97 -17.72
CA ALA A 98 10.82 24.16 -17.44
C ALA A 98 11.70 23.68 -18.60
N ASP A 99 12.80 24.41 -18.86
CA ASP A 99 13.82 24.00 -19.81
C ASP A 99 14.91 23.16 -19.11
N GLY A 100 15.34 22.06 -19.76
CA GLY A 100 16.42 21.19 -19.27
C GLY A 100 15.99 20.21 -18.20
N ALA A 101 16.93 19.41 -17.75
CA ALA A 101 16.67 18.31 -16.82
C ALA A 101 16.42 18.83 -15.39
N GLN A 102 15.32 18.38 -14.80
CA GLN A 102 14.84 18.78 -13.47
C GLN A 102 15.20 17.73 -12.42
N LYS A 103 15.28 18.13 -11.14
CA LYS A 103 15.45 17.21 -10.00
C LYS A 103 14.11 16.92 -9.35
N ALA A 104 13.74 15.63 -9.29
CA ALA A 104 12.61 15.15 -8.52
C ALA A 104 13.04 14.74 -7.10
N CYS A 105 12.17 14.92 -6.10
CA CYS A 105 12.34 14.38 -4.76
C CYS A 105 11.17 13.46 -4.46
N PHE A 106 11.48 12.20 -4.12
CA PHE A 106 10.48 11.19 -3.83
C PHE A 106 10.49 10.78 -2.36
N SER A 107 9.39 11.04 -1.67
CA SER A 107 9.13 10.55 -0.32
C SER A 107 8.21 9.32 -0.40
N ASN A 108 8.75 8.18 -0.05
CA ASN A 108 8.09 6.88 -0.14
C ASN A 108 7.72 6.34 1.23
N ALA A 109 6.51 5.79 1.38
CA ALA A 109 6.08 5.10 2.59
C ALA A 109 7.02 3.92 2.90
N SER A 110 7.18 2.98 1.96
CA SER A 110 8.12 1.86 2.07
C SER A 110 8.25 1.07 0.77
N ILE A 111 9.25 0.16 0.74
CA ILE A 111 9.43 -0.90 -0.27
C ILE A 111 9.42 -2.28 0.39
N SER A 112 8.71 -2.44 1.51
CA SER A 112 8.79 -3.61 2.39
C SER A 112 8.16 -4.87 1.81
N ASN A 113 7.12 -4.75 0.98
CA ASN A 113 6.36 -5.88 0.44
C ASN A 113 6.57 -6.11 -1.07
N PRO A 114 6.17 -7.28 -1.60
CA PRO A 114 6.34 -7.63 -3.02
C PRO A 114 5.67 -6.66 -4.00
N TRP A 115 4.48 -6.15 -3.68
CA TRP A 115 3.76 -5.17 -4.50
C TRP A 115 4.59 -3.88 -4.67
N ARG A 116 5.08 -3.31 -3.56
CA ARG A 116 5.90 -2.10 -3.56
C ARG A 116 7.25 -2.33 -4.25
N GLN A 117 7.86 -3.51 -4.09
CA GLN A 117 9.11 -3.84 -4.76
C GLN A 117 8.95 -3.93 -6.29
N THR A 118 7.86 -4.54 -6.77
CA THR A 118 7.56 -4.60 -8.21
C THR A 118 7.35 -3.19 -8.78
N GLY A 119 6.56 -2.36 -8.10
CA GLY A 119 6.34 -0.97 -8.47
C GLY A 119 7.61 -0.13 -8.44
N TRP A 120 8.43 -0.28 -7.41
CA TRP A 120 9.70 0.42 -7.27
C TRP A 120 10.67 0.13 -8.43
N ILE A 121 10.78 -1.14 -8.84
CA ILE A 121 11.56 -1.51 -10.02
C ILE A 121 11.02 -0.80 -11.26
N THR A 122 9.70 -0.84 -11.48
CA THR A 122 9.04 -0.21 -12.63
C THR A 122 9.27 1.30 -12.65
N MET A 123 9.13 1.99 -11.50
CA MET A 123 9.40 3.42 -11.36
C MET A 123 10.87 3.76 -11.71
N ASN A 124 11.83 2.98 -11.22
CA ASN A 124 13.25 3.24 -11.51
C ASN A 124 13.62 3.00 -12.99
N GLN A 125 12.99 2.04 -13.65
CA GLN A 125 13.21 1.84 -15.09
C GLN A 125 12.58 2.99 -15.91
N GLN A 126 11.42 3.51 -15.51
CA GLN A 126 10.85 4.73 -16.11
C GLN A 126 11.73 5.96 -15.84
N LEU A 127 12.28 6.08 -14.62
CA LEU A 127 13.23 7.16 -14.29
C LEU A 127 14.43 7.15 -15.24
N GLN A 128 14.99 5.99 -15.54
CA GLN A 128 16.11 5.88 -16.49
C GLN A 128 15.73 6.42 -17.87
N VAL A 129 14.52 6.12 -18.36
CA VAL A 129 14.02 6.68 -19.63
C VAL A 129 14.00 8.21 -19.61
N LEU A 130 13.51 8.81 -18.49
CA LEU A 130 13.43 10.26 -18.36
C LEU A 130 14.82 10.91 -18.17
N GLN A 131 15.77 10.21 -17.56
CA GLN A 131 17.15 10.65 -17.47
C GLN A 131 17.84 10.64 -18.84
N ASP A 132 17.67 9.57 -19.61
CA ASP A 132 18.24 9.44 -20.94
C ASP A 132 17.66 10.47 -21.92
N SER A 133 16.39 10.84 -21.77
CA SER A 133 15.73 11.90 -22.56
C SER A 133 16.08 13.32 -22.09
N GLY A 134 16.68 13.46 -20.89
CA GLY A 134 17.05 14.74 -20.30
C GLY A 134 15.89 15.54 -19.69
N VAL A 135 14.79 14.88 -19.35
CA VAL A 135 13.67 15.46 -18.61
C VAL A 135 13.99 15.53 -17.12
N ILE A 136 14.52 14.44 -16.56
CA ILE A 136 14.94 14.36 -15.15
C ILE A 136 16.46 14.19 -15.08
N SER A 137 17.13 15.00 -14.25
CA SER A 137 18.55 14.86 -13.96
C SER A 137 18.83 13.84 -12.86
N GLU A 138 17.98 13.85 -11.83
CA GLU A 138 18.11 13.04 -10.61
C GLU A 138 16.75 12.88 -9.95
N MET A 139 16.50 11.74 -9.32
CA MET A 139 15.44 11.56 -8.35
C MET A 139 16.06 11.19 -7.01
N GLU A 140 16.03 12.10 -6.05
CA GLU A 140 16.44 11.81 -4.68
C GLU A 140 15.28 11.14 -3.94
N THR A 141 15.52 9.92 -3.45
CA THR A 141 14.49 9.12 -2.79
C THR A 141 14.79 8.94 -1.33
N ARG A 142 13.75 9.03 -0.49
CA ARG A 142 13.78 8.67 0.92
C ARG A 142 12.66 7.69 1.20
N ASP A 143 13.00 6.60 1.88
CA ASP A 143 12.10 5.52 2.26
C ASP A 143 11.85 5.56 3.76
N ALA A 144 10.59 5.75 4.15
CA ALA A 144 10.19 5.96 5.53
C ALA A 144 10.04 4.66 6.33
N GLN A 145 10.10 3.49 5.67
CA GLN A 145 9.99 2.18 6.31
C GLN A 145 8.72 2.02 7.16
N ASP A 146 7.60 2.46 6.61
CA ASP A 146 6.27 2.44 7.23
C ASP A 146 6.15 3.27 8.53
N ASP A 147 6.97 4.33 8.70
CA ASP A 147 6.93 5.24 9.85
C ASP A 147 6.57 6.67 9.44
N ASP A 148 5.41 7.17 9.91
CA ASP A 148 4.91 8.52 9.59
C ASP A 148 5.87 9.63 10.00
N ASN A 149 6.50 9.54 11.18
CA ASN A 149 7.39 10.59 11.68
C ASN A 149 8.68 10.67 10.84
N THR A 150 9.16 9.53 10.40
CA THR A 150 10.29 9.43 9.47
C THR A 150 9.90 10.10 8.16
N GLN A 151 8.72 9.76 7.60
CA GLN A 151 8.28 10.33 6.32
C GLN A 151 8.07 11.85 6.41
N ILE A 152 7.44 12.35 7.48
CA ILE A 152 7.30 13.78 7.74
C ILE A 152 8.67 14.47 7.77
N SER A 153 9.64 13.87 8.48
CA SER A 153 11.00 14.40 8.58
C SER A 153 11.72 14.41 7.23
N ASP A 154 11.48 13.41 6.39
CA ASP A 154 12.05 13.32 5.04
C ASP A 154 11.48 14.38 4.09
N ILE A 155 10.17 14.65 4.15
CA ILE A 155 9.55 15.74 3.39
C ILE A 155 10.11 17.09 3.85
N ASP A 156 10.18 17.34 5.17
CA ASP A 156 10.73 18.56 5.73
C ASP A 156 12.22 18.74 5.37
N TYR A 157 12.99 17.66 5.28
CA TYR A 157 14.37 17.69 4.79
C TYR A 157 14.43 18.15 3.33
N PHE A 158 13.62 17.59 2.42
CA PHE A 158 13.56 18.01 1.03
C PHE A 158 13.20 19.49 0.88
N ILE A 159 12.23 19.96 1.68
CA ILE A 159 11.84 21.38 1.70
C ILE A 159 13.01 22.25 2.15
N ALA A 160 13.71 21.87 3.23
CA ALA A 160 14.81 22.64 3.81
C ALA A 160 16.04 22.70 2.89
N GLU A 161 16.37 21.62 2.18
CA GLU A 161 17.46 21.60 1.18
C GLU A 161 17.14 22.52 -0.01
N GLY A 162 15.87 22.69 -0.38
CA GLY A 162 15.39 23.63 -1.39
C GLY A 162 15.89 23.36 -2.81
N ASN A 163 16.35 22.14 -3.09
CA ASN A 163 16.95 21.75 -4.37
C ASN A 163 16.04 20.83 -5.22
N CYS A 164 14.82 20.57 -4.78
CA CYS A 164 13.80 19.83 -5.53
C CYS A 164 13.10 20.78 -6.51
N ASP A 165 12.91 20.33 -7.74
CA ASP A 165 12.08 21.01 -8.74
C ASP A 165 10.65 20.47 -8.75
N ALA A 166 10.43 19.25 -8.22
CA ALA A 166 9.14 18.64 -7.99
C ALA A 166 9.19 17.66 -6.82
N PHE A 167 8.04 17.41 -6.21
CA PHE A 167 7.84 16.40 -5.18
C PHE A 167 6.93 15.29 -5.68
N ILE A 168 7.33 14.04 -5.43
CA ILE A 168 6.47 12.84 -5.54
C ILE A 168 6.31 12.32 -4.12
N ILE A 169 5.09 12.05 -3.69
CA ILE A 169 4.81 11.56 -2.33
C ILE A 169 3.85 10.37 -2.41
N SER A 170 4.28 9.21 -1.87
CA SER A 170 3.41 8.07 -1.57
C SER A 170 3.23 8.06 -0.04
N PRO A 171 2.13 8.61 0.49
CA PRO A 171 1.96 8.77 1.94
C PRO A 171 1.86 7.41 2.65
N ASN A 172 2.43 7.31 3.86
CA ASN A 172 2.25 6.13 4.69
C ASN A 172 0.85 6.10 5.32
N SER A 173 0.38 7.25 5.81
CA SER A 173 -0.99 7.41 6.27
C SER A 173 -1.57 8.75 5.82
N THR A 174 -2.88 8.79 5.61
CA THR A 174 -3.60 9.97 5.10
C THR A 174 -3.53 11.14 6.07
N ALA A 175 -4.00 10.96 7.29
CA ALA A 175 -4.14 12.06 8.25
C ALA A 175 -2.80 12.63 8.73
N ALA A 176 -1.82 11.77 9.04
CA ALA A 176 -0.54 12.21 9.60
C ALA A 176 0.33 12.94 8.55
N LEU A 177 0.25 12.52 7.28
CA LEU A 177 1.07 13.09 6.22
C LEU A 177 0.48 14.36 5.59
N THR A 178 -0.82 14.62 5.72
CA THR A 178 -1.47 15.81 5.14
C THR A 178 -0.74 17.12 5.44
N PRO A 179 -0.37 17.46 6.71
CA PRO A 179 0.34 18.72 6.99
C PRO A 179 1.74 18.80 6.36
N ALA A 180 2.42 17.68 6.15
CA ALA A 180 3.72 17.67 5.48
C ALA A 180 3.59 17.89 3.97
N VAL A 181 2.55 17.32 3.35
CA VAL A 181 2.22 17.58 1.93
C VAL A 181 1.84 19.03 1.72
N GLU A 182 1.04 19.64 2.59
CA GLU A 182 0.70 21.07 2.53
C GLU A 182 1.97 21.96 2.55
N ARG A 183 2.92 21.66 3.44
CA ARG A 183 4.21 22.37 3.47
C ARG A 183 5.03 22.20 2.19
N ALA A 184 4.98 21.03 1.56
CA ALA A 184 5.62 20.81 0.26
C ALA A 184 4.95 21.68 -0.82
N CYS A 185 3.62 21.77 -0.84
CA CYS A 185 2.87 22.68 -1.73
C CYS A 185 3.21 24.15 -1.53
N GLU A 186 3.41 24.60 -0.28
CA GLU A 186 3.80 25.99 0.05
C GLU A 186 5.14 26.41 -0.58
N THR A 187 5.97 25.47 -1.01
CA THR A 187 7.21 25.77 -1.75
C THR A 187 6.95 26.36 -3.14
N GLY A 188 5.74 26.23 -3.67
CA GLY A 188 5.37 26.64 -5.03
C GLY A 188 5.93 25.72 -6.12
N LYS A 189 6.42 24.54 -5.76
CA LYS A 189 6.83 23.48 -6.68
C LYS A 189 5.67 22.50 -6.91
N PRO A 190 5.60 21.81 -8.06
CA PRO A 190 4.57 20.81 -8.27
C PRO A 190 4.73 19.65 -7.28
N VAL A 191 3.62 19.24 -6.68
CA VAL A 191 3.52 18.09 -5.78
C VAL A 191 2.59 17.07 -6.41
N ILE A 192 3.07 15.85 -6.56
CA ILE A 192 2.31 14.68 -7.00
C ILE A 192 2.12 13.77 -5.80
N VAL A 193 0.87 13.41 -5.51
CA VAL A 193 0.52 12.37 -4.53
C VAL A 193 0.10 11.11 -5.29
N PHE A 194 0.49 9.93 -4.83
CA PHE A 194 0.04 8.68 -5.44
C PHE A 194 -0.11 7.55 -4.42
N ASP A 195 -0.82 6.49 -4.79
CA ASP A 195 -1.17 5.30 -3.99
C ASP A 195 -2.21 5.65 -2.92
N ARG A 196 -1.80 6.19 -1.79
CA ARG A 196 -2.67 6.66 -0.70
C ARG A 196 -2.86 8.16 -0.79
N GLY A 197 -4.08 8.62 -0.50
CA GLY A 197 -4.43 10.04 -0.56
C GLY A 197 -4.01 10.83 0.68
N VAL A 198 -4.28 12.12 0.63
CA VAL A 198 -4.16 13.08 1.73
C VAL A 198 -5.42 13.95 1.79
N GLN A 199 -5.66 14.62 2.93
CA GLN A 199 -6.85 15.46 3.14
C GLN A 199 -6.61 16.92 2.72
N THR A 200 -6.04 17.13 1.51
CA THR A 200 -5.77 18.48 0.97
C THR A 200 -5.76 18.45 -0.55
N ASP A 201 -6.26 19.51 -1.18
CA ASP A 201 -6.34 19.69 -2.64
C ASP A 201 -5.14 20.44 -3.20
N CYS A 202 -4.05 20.57 -2.43
CA CYS A 202 -2.91 21.39 -2.86
C CYS A 202 -1.99 20.72 -3.88
N ALA A 203 -2.04 19.41 -4.03
CA ALA A 203 -1.27 18.66 -5.02
C ALA A 203 -1.74 18.98 -6.45
N VAL A 204 -0.83 18.96 -7.42
CA VAL A 204 -1.19 19.18 -8.84
C VAL A 204 -1.95 18.00 -9.43
N THR A 205 -1.74 16.81 -8.87
CA THR A 205 -2.49 15.59 -9.20
C THR A 205 -2.41 14.58 -8.06
N PHE A 206 -3.50 13.83 -7.88
CA PHE A 206 -3.52 12.61 -7.08
C PHE A 206 -3.70 11.40 -8.02
N ILE A 207 -2.75 10.47 -8.02
CA ILE A 207 -2.70 9.31 -8.91
C ILE A 207 -3.03 8.06 -8.12
N HIS A 208 -4.11 7.37 -8.47
CA HIS A 208 -4.53 6.14 -7.79
C HIS A 208 -5.39 5.26 -8.71
N PRO A 209 -5.51 3.96 -8.46
CA PRO A 209 -6.58 3.14 -9.04
C PRO A 209 -7.94 3.62 -8.58
N ILE A 210 -9.04 3.07 -9.12
CA ILE A 210 -10.40 3.49 -8.74
C ILE A 210 -10.54 3.58 -7.21
N GLY A 211 -10.13 2.54 -6.46
CA GLY A 211 -10.05 2.67 -5.01
C GLY A 211 -10.42 1.41 -4.24
N GLY A 212 -10.51 1.57 -2.91
CA GLY A 212 -10.76 0.45 -2.01
C GLY A 212 -12.18 -0.08 -2.11
N PHE A 213 -13.19 0.76 -2.25
CA PHE A 213 -14.58 0.29 -2.39
C PHE A 213 -14.77 -0.50 -3.68
N ALA A 214 -14.25 -0.04 -4.84
CA ALA A 214 -14.33 -0.78 -6.08
C ALA A 214 -13.70 -2.17 -5.97
N TRP A 215 -12.56 -2.29 -5.30
CA TRP A 215 -11.89 -3.55 -5.03
C TRP A 215 -12.75 -4.47 -4.15
N GLY A 216 -13.32 -3.92 -3.07
CA GLY A 216 -14.22 -4.64 -2.17
C GLY A 216 -15.50 -5.11 -2.85
N ILE A 217 -16.08 -4.27 -3.73
CA ILE A 217 -17.28 -4.62 -4.52
C ILE A 217 -16.95 -5.79 -5.47
N ASP A 218 -15.89 -5.69 -6.28
CA ASP A 218 -15.50 -6.75 -7.22
C ASP A 218 -15.35 -8.12 -6.52
N THR A 219 -14.70 -8.12 -5.36
CA THR A 219 -14.41 -9.35 -4.61
C THR A 219 -15.63 -9.92 -3.92
N ALA A 220 -16.44 -9.08 -3.28
CA ALA A 220 -17.62 -9.53 -2.56
C ALA A 220 -18.75 -9.95 -3.50
N GLU A 221 -18.96 -9.25 -4.62
CA GLU A 221 -19.90 -9.69 -5.66
C GLU A 221 -19.50 -11.04 -6.23
N PHE A 222 -18.21 -11.22 -6.58
CA PHE A 222 -17.69 -12.49 -7.08
C PHE A 222 -17.97 -13.66 -6.13
N LEU A 223 -17.73 -13.48 -4.82
CA LEU A 223 -17.98 -14.49 -3.81
C LEU A 223 -19.49 -14.71 -3.61
N SER A 224 -20.28 -13.63 -3.48
CA SER A 224 -21.72 -13.71 -3.23
C SER A 224 -22.49 -14.36 -4.37
N GLU A 225 -22.04 -14.25 -5.63
CA GLU A 225 -22.63 -14.96 -6.77
C GLU A 225 -22.47 -16.49 -6.72
N ARG A 226 -21.54 -16.99 -5.90
CA ARG A 226 -21.12 -18.40 -5.80
C ARG A 226 -21.51 -19.05 -4.48
N LEU A 227 -21.89 -18.25 -3.52
CA LEU A 227 -22.25 -18.67 -2.17
C LEU A 227 -23.75 -18.58 -1.94
N GLU A 228 -24.26 -19.34 -0.95
CA GLU A 228 -25.66 -19.34 -0.55
C GLU A 228 -25.82 -18.57 0.80
N GLU A 229 -27.05 -18.12 1.11
CA GLU A 229 -27.37 -17.52 2.40
C GLU A 229 -26.98 -18.46 3.56
N GLY A 230 -26.19 -17.97 4.50
CA GLY A 230 -25.66 -18.72 5.65
C GLY A 230 -24.31 -19.40 5.39
N ASP A 231 -23.77 -19.34 4.17
CA ASP A 231 -22.40 -19.79 3.90
C ASP A 231 -21.39 -18.90 4.62
N LYS A 232 -20.28 -19.51 5.04
CA LYS A 232 -19.23 -18.83 5.80
C LYS A 232 -18.09 -18.35 4.91
N VAL A 233 -17.79 -17.05 5.01
CA VAL A 233 -16.59 -16.43 4.44
C VAL A 233 -15.63 -16.07 5.57
N VAL A 234 -14.35 -16.46 5.41
CA VAL A 234 -13.27 -15.99 6.26
C VAL A 234 -12.49 -14.93 5.50
N ALA A 235 -12.49 -13.71 6.03
CA ALA A 235 -11.78 -12.57 5.49
C ALA A 235 -10.41 -12.40 6.16
N LEU A 236 -9.36 -12.38 5.35
CA LEU A 236 -7.97 -12.31 5.77
C LEU A 236 -7.41 -10.95 5.39
N ARG A 237 -7.46 -10.00 6.34
CA ARG A 237 -7.10 -8.60 6.15
C ARG A 237 -5.63 -8.35 6.46
N ILE A 238 -5.00 -7.38 5.76
CA ILE A 238 -3.59 -7.09 5.93
C ILE A 238 -3.34 -6.32 7.24
N LEU A 239 -3.75 -5.05 7.27
CA LEU A 239 -3.43 -4.09 8.34
C LEU A 239 -4.64 -3.22 8.67
N PRO A 240 -4.88 -2.89 9.96
CA PRO A 240 -5.90 -1.94 10.35
C PRO A 240 -5.44 -0.48 10.11
N GLY A 241 -6.41 0.42 9.96
CA GLY A 241 -6.21 1.88 9.96
C GLY A 241 -5.58 2.45 8.67
N VAL A 242 -5.57 1.69 7.58
CA VAL A 242 -5.15 2.17 6.26
C VAL A 242 -6.38 2.36 5.39
N ASP A 243 -6.73 3.61 5.08
CA ASP A 243 -7.98 4.01 4.44
C ASP A 243 -8.41 3.10 3.28
N VAL A 244 -7.53 2.85 2.30
CA VAL A 244 -7.85 2.01 1.14
C VAL A 244 -8.14 0.55 1.52
N LEU A 245 -7.45 0.00 2.54
CA LEU A 245 -7.67 -1.38 3.01
C LEU A 245 -8.96 -1.49 3.82
N GLU A 246 -9.24 -0.49 4.66
CA GLU A 246 -10.49 -0.41 5.39
C GLU A 246 -11.70 -0.26 4.44
N GLN A 247 -11.59 0.55 3.41
CA GLN A 247 -12.63 0.68 2.37
C GLN A 247 -12.90 -0.63 1.64
N ARG A 248 -11.85 -1.44 1.34
CA ARG A 248 -12.02 -2.77 0.73
C ARG A 248 -12.95 -3.63 1.57
N TRP A 249 -12.67 -3.70 2.88
CA TRP A 249 -13.47 -4.51 3.78
C TRP A 249 -14.86 -3.91 4.01
N ALA A 250 -14.98 -2.60 4.19
CA ALA A 250 -16.27 -1.94 4.43
C ALA A 250 -17.27 -2.18 3.28
N ALA A 251 -16.79 -2.22 2.03
CA ALA A 251 -17.63 -2.59 0.89
C ALA A 251 -17.98 -4.09 0.91
N ALA A 252 -16.98 -4.94 1.17
CA ALA A 252 -17.18 -6.39 1.14
C ALA A 252 -18.12 -6.85 2.27
N GLU A 253 -17.89 -6.39 3.51
CA GLU A 253 -18.74 -6.70 4.67
C GLU A 253 -20.20 -6.35 4.40
N ARG A 254 -20.46 -5.15 3.87
CA ARG A 254 -21.80 -4.71 3.53
C ARG A 254 -22.47 -5.61 2.48
N ILE A 255 -21.76 -5.98 1.42
CA ILE A 255 -22.31 -6.83 0.36
C ILE A 255 -22.58 -8.24 0.91
N PHE A 256 -21.72 -8.78 1.77
CA PHE A 256 -21.95 -10.05 2.43
C PHE A 256 -23.18 -10.00 3.35
N GLU A 257 -23.33 -8.95 4.14
CA GLU A 257 -24.52 -8.73 4.98
C GLU A 257 -25.82 -8.69 4.14
N GLU A 258 -25.80 -7.94 3.02
CA GLU A 258 -26.97 -7.80 2.13
C GLU A 258 -27.35 -9.13 1.46
N ASN A 259 -26.37 -10.05 1.27
CA ASN A 259 -26.59 -11.39 0.69
C ASN A 259 -26.77 -12.48 1.76
N GLY A 260 -26.75 -12.13 3.05
CA GLY A 260 -26.95 -13.07 4.16
C GLY A 260 -25.80 -14.07 4.34
N ILE A 261 -24.58 -13.71 3.90
CA ILE A 261 -23.35 -14.48 4.05
C ILE A 261 -22.77 -14.22 5.45
N ASP A 262 -22.35 -15.29 6.13
CA ASP A 262 -21.72 -15.20 7.47
C ASP A 262 -20.21 -14.92 7.31
N ALA A 263 -19.85 -13.63 7.25
CA ALA A 263 -18.47 -13.21 7.09
C ALA A 263 -17.81 -12.90 8.44
N VAL A 264 -16.60 -13.45 8.65
CA VAL A 264 -15.76 -13.16 9.81
C VAL A 264 -14.38 -12.70 9.32
N ASP A 265 -13.85 -11.61 9.89
CA ASP A 265 -12.59 -11.03 9.45
C ASP A 265 -11.49 -11.08 10.51
N TYR A 266 -10.25 -11.20 10.05
CA TYR A 266 -9.05 -11.29 10.86
C TYR A 266 -7.92 -10.45 10.28
N PHE A 267 -7.24 -9.66 11.12
CA PHE A 267 -5.99 -9.03 10.72
C PHE A 267 -4.84 -10.03 10.79
N THR A 268 -4.14 -10.20 9.69
CA THR A 268 -3.09 -11.23 9.53
C THR A 268 -1.69 -10.66 9.34
N GLY A 269 -1.58 -9.36 9.02
CA GLY A 269 -0.31 -8.77 8.60
C GLY A 269 0.27 -9.42 7.32
N ALA A 270 -0.55 -10.15 6.56
CA ALA A 270 -0.14 -11.03 5.48
C ALA A 270 0.88 -12.13 5.92
N ASP A 271 0.95 -12.47 7.21
CA ASP A 271 1.84 -13.52 7.73
C ASP A 271 1.30 -14.92 7.38
N PRO A 272 2.03 -15.73 6.60
CA PRO A 272 1.56 -17.06 6.20
C PRO A 272 1.31 -18.02 7.37
N VAL A 273 2.03 -17.87 8.48
CA VAL A 273 1.87 -18.71 9.66
C VAL A 273 0.57 -18.38 10.38
N GLU A 274 0.27 -17.09 10.51
CA GLU A 274 -0.98 -16.61 11.12
C GLU A 274 -2.18 -17.02 10.27
N ILE A 275 -2.11 -16.82 8.95
CA ILE A 275 -3.16 -17.22 8.00
C ILE A 275 -3.47 -18.71 8.12
N LYS A 276 -2.45 -19.59 8.11
CA LYS A 276 -2.64 -21.04 8.26
C LYS A 276 -3.24 -21.40 9.61
N SER A 277 -2.89 -20.69 10.68
CA SER A 277 -3.46 -20.91 12.02
C SER A 277 -4.94 -20.58 12.03
N ILE A 278 -5.32 -19.39 11.53
CA ILE A 278 -6.72 -18.94 11.46
C ILE A 278 -7.56 -19.93 10.66
N ILE A 279 -7.13 -20.29 9.44
CA ILE A 279 -7.88 -21.20 8.60
C ILE A 279 -8.02 -22.58 9.26
N SER A 280 -6.97 -23.08 9.90
CA SER A 280 -7.03 -24.37 10.62
C SER A 280 -8.02 -24.34 11.78
N ASP A 281 -8.08 -23.24 12.53
CA ASP A 281 -9.01 -23.06 13.65
C ASP A 281 -10.45 -22.94 13.14
N GLU A 282 -10.67 -22.20 12.05
CA GLU A 282 -11.97 -22.06 11.42
C GLU A 282 -12.50 -23.39 10.88
N LEU A 283 -11.67 -24.16 10.19
CA LEU A 283 -12.01 -25.50 9.71
C LEU A 283 -12.29 -26.49 10.86
N ALA A 284 -11.69 -26.32 12.04
CA ALA A 284 -11.98 -27.14 13.20
C ALA A 284 -13.36 -26.85 13.83
N THR A 285 -13.94 -25.67 13.56
CA THR A 285 -15.25 -25.26 14.08
C THR A 285 -16.40 -25.52 13.12
N GLY A 286 -16.13 -25.61 11.82
CA GLY A 286 -17.14 -25.83 10.78
C GLY A 286 -16.56 -25.73 9.38
N ASP A 287 -17.43 -25.87 8.39
CA ASP A 287 -17.03 -25.71 7.00
C ASP A 287 -16.83 -24.22 6.67
N VAL A 288 -15.87 -23.92 5.79
CA VAL A 288 -15.60 -22.59 5.24
C VAL A 288 -15.83 -22.65 3.73
N GLN A 289 -16.79 -21.89 3.22
CA GLN A 289 -17.19 -21.93 1.82
C GLN A 289 -16.48 -20.88 0.97
N GLY A 290 -16.07 -19.77 1.59
CA GLY A 290 -15.40 -18.67 0.89
C GLY A 290 -14.19 -18.11 1.66
N ILE A 291 -13.19 -17.65 0.90
CA ILE A 291 -12.07 -16.89 1.42
C ILE A 291 -12.03 -15.53 0.69
N TRP A 292 -12.16 -14.46 1.46
CA TRP A 292 -11.87 -13.11 1.00
C TRP A 292 -10.45 -12.74 1.43
N MET A 293 -9.58 -12.44 0.47
CA MET A 293 -8.17 -12.18 0.73
C MET A 293 -7.78 -10.79 0.28
N ASP A 294 -7.18 -10.02 1.19
CA ASP A 294 -6.77 -8.62 0.99
C ASP A 294 -5.31 -8.48 0.46
N ALA A 295 -4.57 -9.60 0.31
CA ALA A 295 -3.19 -9.61 -0.18
C ALA A 295 -2.87 -10.87 -0.99
N GLY A 296 -2.01 -10.73 -2.01
CA GLY A 296 -1.65 -11.82 -2.92
C GLY A 296 -0.83 -12.93 -2.27
N ASP A 297 0.20 -12.58 -1.53
CA ASP A 297 1.12 -13.52 -0.89
C ASP A 297 0.46 -14.37 0.21
N GLY A 298 -0.57 -13.85 0.87
CA GLY A 298 -1.35 -14.60 1.84
C GLY A 298 -2.28 -15.66 1.25
N ALA A 299 -2.72 -15.47 0.00
CA ALA A 299 -3.69 -16.39 -0.64
C ALA A 299 -3.15 -17.82 -0.79
N VAL A 300 -1.86 -17.97 -1.10
CA VAL A 300 -1.22 -19.29 -1.19
C VAL A 300 -1.22 -20.00 0.17
N ALA A 301 -0.95 -19.27 1.26
CA ALA A 301 -0.96 -19.85 2.61
C ALA A 301 -2.38 -20.33 3.01
N ALA A 302 -3.43 -19.59 2.61
CA ALA A 302 -4.80 -20.04 2.83
C ALA A 302 -5.09 -21.34 2.06
N ILE A 303 -4.76 -21.43 0.77
CA ILE A 303 -4.93 -22.65 -0.02
C ILE A 303 -4.21 -23.84 0.62
N GLU A 304 -2.95 -23.66 1.00
CA GLU A 304 -2.15 -24.72 1.64
C GLU A 304 -2.74 -25.18 2.97
N ALA A 305 -3.41 -24.31 3.73
CA ALA A 305 -4.09 -24.71 4.96
C ALA A 305 -5.27 -25.68 4.70
N PHE A 306 -6.05 -25.44 3.63
CA PHE A 306 -7.10 -26.39 3.20
C PHE A 306 -6.50 -27.71 2.72
N GLU A 307 -5.42 -27.67 1.93
CA GLU A 307 -4.71 -28.89 1.48
C GLU A 307 -4.18 -29.69 2.68
N ASP A 308 -3.58 -29.04 3.67
CA ASP A 308 -3.05 -29.67 4.88
C ASP A 308 -4.16 -30.31 5.75
N ALA A 309 -5.33 -29.68 5.77
CA ALA A 309 -6.52 -30.23 6.46
C ALA A 309 -7.20 -31.36 5.67
N GLY A 310 -6.89 -31.52 4.38
CA GLY A 310 -7.59 -32.43 3.47
C GLY A 310 -9.04 -32.02 3.21
N ALA A 311 -9.34 -30.72 3.32
CA ALA A 311 -10.64 -30.12 3.04
C ALA A 311 -10.76 -29.74 1.57
N ASP A 312 -12.00 -29.65 1.07
CA ASP A 312 -12.26 -29.14 -0.28
C ASP A 312 -11.90 -27.63 -0.32
N LEU A 313 -11.32 -27.18 -1.44
CA LEU A 313 -10.97 -25.79 -1.61
C LEU A 313 -12.24 -24.92 -1.73
N PRO A 314 -12.29 -23.77 -1.03
CA PRO A 314 -13.41 -22.82 -1.12
C PRO A 314 -13.33 -21.99 -2.41
N VAL A 315 -14.40 -21.29 -2.73
CA VAL A 315 -14.29 -20.15 -3.65
C VAL A 315 -13.45 -19.05 -2.98
N MET A 316 -12.52 -18.39 -3.71
CA MET A 316 -11.67 -17.41 -3.07
C MET A 316 -11.20 -16.27 -3.98
N THR A 317 -10.80 -15.19 -3.33
CA THR A 317 -10.08 -14.09 -3.97
C THR A 317 -8.61 -14.10 -3.54
N GLY A 318 -7.74 -13.59 -4.42
CA GLY A 318 -6.34 -13.29 -4.12
C GLY A 318 -6.02 -11.91 -4.65
N GLU A 319 -4.79 -11.69 -5.11
CA GLU A 319 -4.40 -10.53 -5.92
C GLU A 319 -3.72 -11.01 -7.21
N ASP A 320 -3.33 -10.09 -8.09
CA ASP A 320 -2.63 -10.41 -9.33
C ASP A 320 -1.15 -10.77 -9.13
N GLU A 321 -0.80 -11.29 -7.95
CA GLU A 321 0.52 -11.80 -7.65
C GLU A 321 0.75 -13.17 -8.29
N MET A 322 1.93 -13.39 -8.87
CA MET A 322 2.27 -14.61 -9.63
C MET A 322 2.20 -15.89 -8.79
N SER A 323 2.45 -15.82 -7.49
CA SER A 323 2.28 -16.95 -6.56
C SER A 323 0.84 -17.46 -6.56
N PHE A 324 -0.12 -16.54 -6.39
CA PHE A 324 -1.55 -16.88 -6.40
C PHE A 324 -2.01 -17.35 -7.78
N LEU A 325 -1.68 -16.62 -8.85
CA LEU A 325 -2.09 -16.99 -10.21
C LEU A 325 -1.63 -18.40 -10.60
N ARG A 326 -0.41 -18.79 -10.22
CA ARG A 326 0.13 -20.15 -10.44
C ARG A 326 -0.59 -21.20 -9.61
N LYS A 327 -0.82 -20.90 -8.32
CA LYS A 327 -1.51 -21.82 -7.42
C LYS A 327 -2.97 -22.01 -7.83
N TRP A 328 -3.63 -20.95 -8.28
CA TRP A 328 -4.97 -20.98 -8.86
C TRP A 328 -5.02 -21.87 -10.11
N GLU A 329 -4.07 -21.74 -11.04
CA GLU A 329 -3.96 -22.61 -12.23
C GLU A 329 -3.72 -24.08 -11.84
N GLU A 330 -2.81 -24.34 -10.88
CA GLU A 330 -2.47 -25.67 -10.41
C GLU A 330 -3.65 -26.41 -9.78
N THR A 331 -4.41 -25.73 -8.93
CA THR A 331 -5.49 -26.33 -8.16
C THR A 331 -6.82 -26.35 -8.90
N GLY A 332 -7.01 -25.42 -9.86
CA GLY A 332 -8.28 -25.24 -10.55
C GLY A 332 -9.41 -24.76 -9.64
N LEU A 333 -9.08 -24.08 -8.53
CA LEU A 333 -10.08 -23.48 -7.64
C LEU A 333 -10.94 -22.47 -8.41
N ASP A 334 -12.16 -22.19 -7.92
CA ASP A 334 -12.97 -21.07 -8.42
C ASP A 334 -12.47 -19.77 -7.76
N GLY A 335 -11.88 -18.89 -8.56
CA GLY A 335 -11.12 -17.75 -8.03
C GLY A 335 -11.25 -16.48 -8.84
N LEU A 336 -10.87 -15.36 -8.20
CA LEU A 336 -10.71 -14.04 -8.81
C LEU A 336 -9.40 -13.43 -8.29
N ALA A 337 -8.65 -12.77 -9.16
CA ALA A 337 -7.53 -11.94 -8.76
C ALA A 337 -7.91 -10.45 -8.91
N PRO A 338 -8.43 -9.81 -7.86
CA PRO A 338 -8.63 -8.36 -7.88
C PRO A 338 -7.29 -7.66 -8.02
N VAL A 339 -7.31 -6.47 -8.60
CA VAL A 339 -6.10 -5.71 -8.93
C VAL A 339 -6.12 -4.37 -8.21
N TYR A 340 -5.05 -4.05 -7.51
CA TYR A 340 -4.72 -2.68 -7.14
C TYR A 340 -3.51 -2.27 -7.97
N SER A 341 -3.77 -1.58 -9.08
CA SER A 341 -2.89 -1.47 -10.25
C SER A 341 -1.44 -1.09 -9.90
N ASN A 342 -0.52 -2.06 -9.99
CA ASN A 342 0.91 -1.84 -9.66
C ASN A 342 1.59 -0.86 -10.61
N PHE A 343 1.14 -0.72 -11.86
CA PHE A 343 1.67 0.25 -12.81
C PHE A 343 1.48 1.72 -12.38
N GLN A 344 0.67 2.01 -11.37
CA GLN A 344 0.58 3.36 -10.78
C GLN A 344 1.93 3.92 -10.32
N TRP A 345 2.92 3.10 -10.05
CA TRP A 345 4.28 3.53 -9.72
C TRP A 345 5.01 4.20 -10.88
N ARG A 346 4.61 3.90 -12.11
CA ARG A 346 5.16 4.51 -13.33
C ARG A 346 4.55 5.90 -13.60
N THR A 347 3.28 6.07 -13.32
CA THR A 347 2.48 7.24 -13.68
C THR A 347 3.01 8.56 -13.11
N PRO A 348 3.52 8.67 -11.85
CA PRO A 348 4.06 9.94 -11.33
C PRO A 348 5.22 10.49 -12.16
N LEU A 349 6.07 9.63 -12.70
CA LEU A 349 7.17 10.07 -13.56
C LEU A 349 6.68 10.56 -14.93
N LEU A 350 5.68 9.90 -15.49
CA LEU A 350 5.02 10.34 -16.72
C LEU A 350 4.23 11.64 -16.52
N ALA A 351 3.64 11.83 -15.33
CA ALA A 351 3.03 13.10 -14.95
C ALA A 351 4.07 14.23 -14.86
N LEU A 352 5.26 13.96 -14.28
CA LEU A 352 6.35 14.95 -14.26
C LEU A 352 6.80 15.39 -15.65
N GLU A 353 6.88 14.45 -16.61
CA GLU A 353 7.22 14.78 -18.00
C GLU A 353 6.22 15.79 -18.58
N LYS A 354 4.92 15.55 -18.39
CA LYS A 354 3.84 16.44 -18.83
C LYS A 354 3.87 17.79 -18.10
N ILE A 355 4.04 17.77 -16.78
CA ILE A 355 4.12 18.96 -15.93
C ILE A 355 5.26 19.88 -16.40
N PHE A 356 6.46 19.34 -16.63
CA PHE A 356 7.60 20.13 -17.09
C PHE A 356 7.49 20.56 -18.56
N ALA A 357 6.65 19.88 -19.35
CA ALA A 357 6.25 20.36 -20.67
C ALA A 357 5.17 21.47 -20.61
N GLY A 358 4.55 21.70 -19.45
CA GLY A 358 3.45 22.65 -19.26
C GLY A 358 2.14 22.18 -19.84
N GLU A 359 1.93 20.85 -19.94
CA GLU A 359 0.70 20.23 -20.44
C GLU A 359 -0.33 20.13 -19.31
N GLU A 360 -1.61 20.18 -19.64
CA GLU A 360 -2.68 19.84 -18.69
C GLU A 360 -2.63 18.37 -18.33
N ILE A 361 -2.90 18.06 -17.04
CA ILE A 361 -3.00 16.69 -16.50
C ILE A 361 -4.27 16.55 -15.66
N PRO A 362 -4.81 15.33 -15.45
CA PRO A 362 -5.92 15.13 -14.52
C PRO A 362 -5.58 15.62 -13.12
N ALA A 363 -6.46 16.39 -12.48
CA ALA A 363 -6.33 16.78 -11.08
C ALA A 363 -6.41 15.54 -10.17
N GLU A 364 -7.31 14.62 -10.52
CA GLU A 364 -7.40 13.27 -9.98
C GLU A 364 -7.18 12.29 -11.14
N TRP A 365 -6.06 11.56 -11.08
CA TRP A 365 -5.66 10.64 -12.13
C TRP A 365 -6.06 9.21 -11.74
N VAL A 366 -7.33 8.90 -12.01
CA VAL A 366 -7.91 7.59 -11.70
C VAL A 366 -7.50 6.57 -12.75
N LEU A 367 -6.77 5.54 -12.33
CA LEU A 367 -6.22 4.49 -13.17
C LEU A 367 -7.16 3.27 -13.27
N PRO A 368 -7.09 2.47 -14.37
CA PRO A 368 -7.85 1.23 -14.50
C PRO A 368 -7.55 0.23 -13.39
N GLN A 369 -8.59 -0.48 -12.91
CA GLN A 369 -8.50 -1.43 -11.78
C GLN A 369 -9.20 -2.76 -12.05
N SER A 370 -9.41 -3.17 -13.30
CA SER A 370 -10.13 -4.40 -13.61
C SER A 370 -9.43 -5.63 -13.04
N PRO A 371 -10.16 -6.56 -12.38
CA PRO A 371 -9.61 -7.83 -11.87
C PRO A 371 -9.13 -8.73 -13.02
N ILE A 372 -8.34 -9.76 -12.69
CA ILE A 372 -8.02 -10.88 -13.59
C ILE A 372 -9.03 -11.98 -13.32
N THR A 373 -9.77 -12.36 -14.35
CA THR A 373 -10.75 -13.44 -14.32
C THR A 373 -10.14 -14.79 -14.66
N GLU A 374 -10.90 -15.88 -14.45
CA GLU A 374 -10.48 -17.23 -14.86
C GLU A 374 -10.15 -17.31 -16.37
N GLU A 375 -10.91 -16.58 -17.21
CA GLU A 375 -10.71 -16.58 -18.66
C GLU A 375 -9.39 -15.91 -19.06
N GLU A 376 -8.98 -14.88 -18.33
CA GLU A 376 -7.77 -14.08 -18.60
C GLU A 376 -6.53 -14.63 -17.93
N ARG A 377 -6.67 -15.42 -16.84
CA ARG A 377 -5.55 -15.94 -16.04
C ARG A 377 -4.43 -16.55 -16.87
N GLY A 378 -4.77 -17.39 -17.85
CA GLY A 378 -3.80 -18.08 -18.70
C GLY A 378 -2.95 -17.12 -19.55
N GLU A 379 -3.52 -15.98 -19.98
CA GLU A 379 -2.80 -14.95 -20.73
C GLU A 379 -1.78 -14.24 -19.81
N PHE A 380 -2.18 -13.86 -18.59
CA PHE A 380 -1.27 -13.23 -17.62
C PHE A 380 -0.16 -14.16 -17.15
N LEU A 381 -0.44 -15.46 -16.94
CA LEU A 381 0.58 -16.45 -16.64
C LEU A 381 1.61 -16.58 -17.76
N THR A 382 1.18 -16.52 -19.02
CA THR A 382 2.05 -16.60 -20.19
C THR A 382 2.89 -15.32 -20.35
N ALA A 383 2.27 -14.15 -20.21
CA ALA A 383 2.95 -12.87 -20.34
C ALA A 383 4.03 -12.67 -19.26
N ASN A 384 3.81 -13.24 -18.06
CA ASN A 384 4.73 -13.15 -16.94
C ASN A 384 5.53 -14.44 -16.69
N GLU A 385 5.74 -15.26 -17.74
CA GLU A 385 6.55 -16.49 -17.63
C GLU A 385 7.97 -16.16 -17.15
N GLY A 386 8.43 -16.88 -16.12
CA GLY A 386 9.76 -16.69 -15.54
C GLY A 386 9.89 -15.55 -14.52
N MET A 387 8.82 -14.79 -14.27
CA MET A 387 8.81 -13.83 -13.15
C MET A 387 8.80 -14.56 -11.81
N PRO A 388 9.36 -13.98 -10.72
CA PRO A 388 9.32 -14.56 -9.38
C PRO A 388 7.90 -14.59 -8.81
N ASP A 389 7.68 -15.39 -7.78
CA ASP A 389 6.36 -15.55 -7.15
C ASP A 389 5.78 -14.24 -6.62
N GLY A 390 6.59 -13.36 -6.03
CA GLY A 390 6.14 -12.05 -5.55
C GLY A 390 6.04 -10.97 -6.65
N HIS A 391 6.00 -11.34 -7.94
CA HIS A 391 5.77 -10.38 -9.01
C HIS A 391 4.28 -10.17 -9.24
N TYR A 392 3.86 -8.93 -9.51
CA TYR A 392 2.48 -8.55 -9.82
C TYR A 392 2.26 -8.51 -11.34
N ALA A 393 1.23 -9.17 -11.82
CA ALA A 393 1.04 -9.42 -13.25
C ALA A 393 0.71 -8.14 -14.04
N LYS A 394 0.00 -7.18 -13.43
CA LYS A 394 -0.34 -5.87 -14.04
C LYS A 394 0.61 -4.77 -13.55
N PHE A 395 1.90 -4.90 -13.87
CA PHE A 395 2.96 -3.97 -13.42
C PHE A 395 3.32 -2.87 -14.44
N GLY A 396 2.97 -3.05 -15.72
CA GLY A 396 3.11 -2.05 -16.78
C GLY A 396 4.54 -1.65 -17.11
N GLY A 397 5.48 -2.60 -17.07
CA GLY A 397 6.91 -2.35 -17.33
C GLY A 397 7.48 -3.14 -18.50
N GLU A 398 6.64 -3.77 -19.33
CA GLU A 398 7.04 -4.68 -20.40
C GLU A 398 7.83 -3.98 -21.53
N ASP A 399 7.59 -2.69 -21.71
CA ASP A 399 8.27 -1.84 -22.70
C ASP A 399 9.49 -1.09 -22.15
N LEU A 400 9.77 -1.24 -20.84
CA LEU A 400 10.85 -0.51 -20.17
C LEU A 400 12.23 -1.16 -20.35
N PRO A 401 13.31 -0.39 -20.24
CA PRO A 401 14.67 -0.92 -20.27
C PRO A 401 14.89 -2.04 -19.25
N GLY A 402 15.65 -3.07 -19.65
CA GLY A 402 16.00 -4.19 -18.77
C GLY A 402 14.90 -5.25 -18.60
N TYR A 403 13.72 -5.08 -19.19
CA TYR A 403 12.70 -6.13 -19.22
C TYR A 403 13.19 -7.36 -20.02
N PRO A 404 12.96 -8.61 -19.55
CA PRO A 404 12.33 -8.98 -18.28
C PRO A 404 13.32 -9.12 -17.11
N THR A 405 14.64 -9.09 -17.38
CA THR A 405 15.71 -9.51 -16.46
C THR A 405 15.68 -8.78 -15.12
N VAL A 406 15.48 -7.46 -15.12
CA VAL A 406 15.51 -6.63 -13.91
C VAL A 406 14.42 -7.05 -12.92
N TRP A 407 13.25 -7.40 -13.41
CA TRP A 407 12.14 -7.90 -12.58
C TRP A 407 12.34 -9.36 -12.17
N GLN A 408 12.83 -10.21 -13.08
CA GLN A 408 13.14 -11.62 -12.76
C GLN A 408 14.19 -11.75 -11.66
N GLU A 409 15.21 -10.91 -11.68
CA GLU A 409 16.28 -10.91 -10.68
C GLU A 409 15.97 -10.04 -9.47
N ARG A 410 14.80 -9.34 -9.46
CA ARG A 410 14.38 -8.37 -8.43
C ARG A 410 15.52 -7.41 -8.07
N GLN A 411 16.09 -6.79 -9.09
CA GLN A 411 17.14 -5.79 -8.91
C GLN A 411 16.53 -4.51 -8.33
N ILE A 412 16.44 -4.46 -7.00
CA ILE A 412 15.96 -3.30 -6.25
C ILE A 412 17.15 -2.36 -6.09
N PRO A 413 17.12 -1.17 -6.72
CA PRO A 413 18.23 -0.20 -6.68
C PRO A 413 18.43 0.41 -5.29
#